data_64ae2e8b312915a6352473d243854012
#
_entry.id   64ae2e8b312915a6352473d243854012
#
_cell.length_a   1.000
_cell.length_b   1.000
_cell.length_c   1.000
_cell.angle_alpha   90.00
_cell.angle_beta   90.00
_cell.angle_gamma   90.00
#
_symmetry.space_group_name_H-M   'P 1'
#
loop_
_entity.id
_entity.type
_entity.pdbx_description
1 polymer ?
#
loop_
_entity_poly.entity_id
_entity_poly.type
_entity_poly.pdbx_seq_one_letter_code
_entity_poly.pdbx_strand_id
1 'polypeptide(L)'
;ELYHRPVNRFVAGFIGSPPMNMIPGRLESEDGAPVFTNGDIRLAVPPEMGDRLRGLAGRPVILGLRPEHLRTVAPGQERPGAVIRAVVEVVEPMGSEINLYLNAKGVALNARVHLDREPDVGAPYALDADMGAAHFFDADSGNTLV
;
A
#
# COMPACT_ATOMS: atom_id res chain seq x y z
N GLU A 1 -19.22 -7.29 3.23
CA GLU A 1 -18.74 -7.25 1.88
C GLU A 1 -17.25 -7.59 1.82
N LEU A 2 -16.95 -8.80 1.34
CA LEU A 2 -15.59 -9.33 1.47
C LEU A 2 -14.58 -8.61 0.58
N TYR A 3 -15.00 -8.09 -0.57
CA TYR A 3 -14.07 -7.41 -1.48
C TYR A 3 -13.60 -6.07 -0.94
N HIS A 4 -14.53 -5.23 -0.50
CA HIS A 4 -14.21 -3.87 -0.06
C HIS A 4 -13.81 -3.80 1.41
N ARG A 5 -14.35 -4.69 2.23
CA ARG A 5 -14.10 -4.67 3.68
C ARG A 5 -13.81 -6.10 4.17
N PRO A 6 -12.62 -6.61 3.90
CA PRO A 6 -12.25 -7.95 4.34
C PRO A 6 -12.22 -8.03 5.88
N VAL A 7 -12.62 -9.17 6.41
CA VAL A 7 -12.66 -9.36 7.87
C VAL A 7 -11.29 -9.58 8.48
N ASN A 8 -10.35 -10.11 7.70
CA ASN A 8 -8.97 -10.28 8.15
C ASN A 8 -8.04 -10.36 6.94
N ARG A 9 -6.73 -10.35 7.18
CA ARG A 9 -5.74 -10.34 6.10
C ARG A 9 -5.75 -11.63 5.27
N PHE A 10 -6.13 -12.76 5.88
CA PHE A 10 -6.21 -14.02 5.14
C PHE A 10 -7.27 -13.92 4.06
N VAL A 11 -8.45 -13.41 4.41
CA VAL A 11 -9.54 -13.21 3.45
C VAL A 11 -9.13 -12.16 2.40
N ALA A 12 -8.47 -11.08 2.83
CA ALA A 12 -8.02 -10.03 1.93
C ALA A 12 -7.02 -10.55 0.90
N GLY A 13 -6.09 -11.44 1.32
CA GLY A 13 -5.12 -12.03 0.42
C GLY A 13 -5.73 -13.06 -0.53
N PHE A 14 -6.85 -13.66 -0.15
CA PHE A 14 -7.51 -14.68 -0.93
C PHE A 14 -8.44 -14.10 -2.00
N ILE A 15 -9.02 -12.93 -1.72
CA ILE A 15 -9.97 -12.26 -2.59
C ILE A 15 -9.21 -11.24 -3.44
N GLY A 16 -9.44 -11.28 -4.72
CA GLY A 16 -8.76 -10.40 -5.64
C GLY A 16 -7.66 -11.13 -6.37
N SER A 17 -7.41 -10.70 -7.59
CA SER A 17 -6.39 -11.28 -8.44
C SER A 17 -5.78 -10.15 -9.26
N PRO A 18 -4.51 -9.79 -9.02
CA PRO A 18 -3.62 -10.35 -8.00
C PRO A 18 -4.05 -9.98 -6.58
N PRO A 19 -3.51 -10.67 -5.56
CA PRO A 19 -3.91 -10.42 -4.19
C PRO A 19 -3.47 -9.05 -3.69
N MET A 20 -4.13 -8.61 -2.62
CA MET A 20 -3.79 -7.35 -1.95
C MET A 20 -2.33 -7.37 -1.48
N ASN A 21 -1.65 -6.24 -1.65
CA ASN A 21 -0.32 -6.08 -1.07
C ASN A 21 -0.43 -6.00 0.45
N MET A 22 0.35 -6.82 1.14
CA MET A 22 0.38 -6.87 2.59
C MET A 22 1.74 -6.37 3.07
N ILE A 23 1.75 -5.19 3.68
CA ILE A 23 3.00 -4.53 4.07
C ILE A 23 3.09 -4.51 5.59
N PRO A 24 3.99 -5.29 6.18
CA PRO A 24 4.18 -5.26 7.63
C PRO A 24 4.82 -3.93 8.07
N GLY A 25 4.39 -3.42 9.20
CA GLY A 25 4.93 -2.20 9.75
C GLY A 25 4.30 -1.92 11.11
N ARG A 26 4.23 -0.65 11.45
CA ARG A 26 3.63 -0.23 12.71
C ARG A 26 2.96 1.13 12.56
N LEU A 27 2.09 1.44 13.47
CA LEU A 27 1.50 2.76 13.57
C LEU A 27 2.35 3.61 14.50
N GLU A 28 2.54 4.87 14.13
CA GLU A 28 3.19 5.87 14.97
C GLU A 28 2.31 7.10 15.03
N SER A 29 2.53 7.94 16.02
CA SER A 29 1.84 9.21 16.13
C SER A 29 2.81 10.32 15.77
N GLU A 30 2.40 11.18 14.84
CA GLU A 30 3.16 12.34 14.44
C GLU A 30 2.26 13.55 14.56
N ASP A 31 2.60 14.45 15.48
CA ASP A 31 1.78 15.63 15.78
C ASP A 31 0.32 15.26 16.09
N GLY A 32 0.11 14.13 16.77
CA GLY A 32 -1.20 13.66 17.15
C GLY A 32 -1.96 12.90 16.07
N ALA A 33 -1.38 12.76 14.89
CA ALA A 33 -2.01 12.04 13.77
C ALA A 33 -1.31 10.69 13.56
N PRO A 34 -2.07 9.62 13.28
CA PRO A 34 -1.45 8.31 13.03
C PRO A 34 -0.74 8.28 11.68
N VAL A 35 0.39 7.59 11.66
CA VAL A 35 1.22 7.39 10.47
C VAL A 35 1.61 5.91 10.43
N PHE A 36 1.56 5.31 9.25
CA PHE A 36 2.09 3.97 9.05
C PHE A 36 3.55 4.05 8.62
N THR A 37 4.41 3.23 9.20
CA THR A 37 5.80 3.15 8.76
C THR A 37 6.35 1.75 8.96
N ASN A 38 7.29 1.38 8.09
CA ASN A 38 8.11 0.19 8.29
C ASN A 38 9.60 0.56 8.39
N GLY A 39 9.89 1.85 8.58
CA GLY A 39 11.25 2.37 8.61
C GLY A 39 11.64 3.05 7.29
N ASP A 40 11.26 2.48 6.16
CA ASP A 40 11.56 3.02 4.83
C ASP A 40 10.33 3.66 4.18
N ILE A 41 9.17 3.02 4.35
CA ILE A 41 7.90 3.52 3.86
C ILE A 41 7.24 4.30 4.99
N ARG A 42 6.72 5.49 4.69
CA ARG A 42 6.03 6.32 5.67
C ARG A 42 4.81 6.93 5.01
N LEU A 43 3.63 6.55 5.51
CA LEU A 43 2.37 6.93 4.88
C LEU A 43 1.43 7.53 5.92
N ALA A 44 0.86 8.69 5.59
CA ALA A 44 -0.11 9.34 6.46
C ALA A 44 -1.44 8.57 6.44
N VAL A 45 -2.01 8.36 7.61
CA VAL A 45 -3.33 7.73 7.73
C VAL A 45 -4.40 8.80 7.55
N PRO A 46 -5.39 8.58 6.66
CA PRO A 46 -6.44 9.58 6.45
C PRO A 46 -7.22 9.88 7.73
N PRO A 47 -7.69 11.12 7.90
CA PRO A 47 -8.44 11.49 9.11
C PRO A 47 -9.66 10.63 9.39
N GLU A 48 -10.35 10.15 8.35
CA GLU A 48 -11.53 9.30 8.51
C GLU A 48 -11.23 7.94 9.13
N MET A 49 -9.97 7.50 9.07
CA MET A 49 -9.52 6.27 9.72
C MET A 49 -8.85 6.56 11.06
N GLY A 50 -8.46 7.81 11.29
CA GLY A 50 -7.64 8.20 12.43
C GLY A 50 -8.26 7.86 13.77
N ASP A 51 -9.57 8.04 13.90
CA ASP A 51 -10.26 7.79 15.17
C ASP A 51 -10.20 6.32 15.56
N ARG A 52 -10.31 5.41 14.60
CA ARG A 52 -10.25 3.97 14.86
C ARG A 52 -8.85 3.51 15.21
N LEU A 53 -7.84 4.18 14.67
CA LEU A 53 -6.44 3.80 14.85
C LEU A 53 -5.77 4.60 15.96
N ARG A 54 -6.45 5.60 16.52
CA ARG A 54 -5.93 6.38 17.63
C ARG A 54 -5.75 5.51 18.86
N GLY A 55 -4.63 5.64 19.53
CA GLY A 55 -4.32 4.79 20.68
C GLY A 55 -3.60 3.51 20.31
N LEU A 56 -3.40 3.24 19.02
CA LEU A 56 -2.67 2.07 18.56
C LEU A 56 -1.22 2.39 18.18
N ALA A 57 -0.75 3.59 18.54
CA ALA A 57 0.63 3.98 18.26
C ALA A 57 1.61 2.98 18.86
N GLY A 58 2.62 2.61 18.06
CA GLY A 58 3.61 1.62 18.45
C GLY A 58 3.19 0.17 18.17
N ARG A 59 1.94 -0.06 17.79
CA ARG A 59 1.46 -1.41 17.54
C ARG A 59 1.89 -1.93 16.17
N PRO A 60 2.33 -3.19 16.09
CA PRO A 60 2.58 -3.83 14.81
C PRO A 60 1.27 -4.04 14.05
N VAL A 61 1.26 -3.64 12.79
CA VAL A 61 0.09 -3.78 11.92
C VAL A 61 0.53 -4.26 10.55
N ILE A 62 -0.43 -4.71 9.75
CA ILE A 62 -0.24 -5.00 8.34
C ILE A 62 -1.07 -3.99 7.56
N LEU A 63 -0.43 -3.26 6.65
CA LEU A 63 -1.12 -2.37 5.73
C LEU A 63 -1.51 -3.16 4.48
N GLY A 64 -2.78 -3.14 4.12
CA GLY A 64 -3.27 -3.79 2.91
C GLY A 64 -3.64 -2.76 1.85
N LEU A 65 -3.06 -2.92 0.66
CA LEU A 65 -3.34 -2.07 -0.49
C LEU A 65 -3.51 -2.93 -1.73
N ARG A 66 -4.62 -2.76 -2.43
CA ARG A 66 -4.83 -3.50 -3.67
C ARG A 66 -3.94 -2.95 -4.78
N PRO A 67 -3.54 -3.77 -5.76
CA PRO A 67 -2.65 -3.32 -6.83
C PRO A 67 -3.16 -2.10 -7.59
N GLU A 68 -4.46 -1.98 -7.80
CA GLU A 68 -5.05 -0.84 -8.51
C GLU A 68 -5.05 0.45 -7.68
N HIS A 69 -4.77 0.37 -6.39
CA HIS A 69 -4.68 1.52 -5.50
C HIS A 69 -3.25 2.00 -5.30
N LEU A 70 -2.30 1.39 -5.99
CA LEU A 70 -0.94 1.90 -6.14
C LEU A 70 -0.84 2.46 -7.56
N ARG A 71 -0.77 3.79 -7.66
CA ARG A 71 -0.88 4.47 -8.94
C ARG A 71 0.43 5.11 -9.35
N THR A 72 0.58 5.34 -10.65
CA THR A 72 1.71 6.11 -11.14
C THR A 72 1.57 7.57 -10.72
N VAL A 73 2.71 8.22 -10.50
CA VAL A 73 2.73 9.64 -10.18
C VAL A 73 3.81 10.31 -11.02
N ALA A 74 3.47 11.43 -11.65
CA ALA A 74 4.43 12.17 -12.45
C ALA A 74 5.47 12.83 -11.54
N PRO A 75 6.72 12.97 -12.02
CA PRO A 75 7.75 13.66 -11.26
C PRO A 75 7.29 15.07 -10.85
N GLY A 76 7.47 15.40 -9.58
CA GLY A 76 7.04 16.68 -9.03
C GLY A 76 5.56 16.74 -8.65
N GLN A 77 4.80 15.67 -8.89
CA GLN A 77 3.40 15.60 -8.52
C GLN A 77 3.17 14.70 -7.30
N GLU A 78 4.24 14.28 -6.65
CA GLU A 78 4.14 13.40 -5.47
C GLU A 78 3.42 14.13 -4.33
N ARG A 79 2.48 13.41 -3.71
CA ARG A 79 1.77 13.95 -2.54
C ARG A 79 2.53 13.54 -1.28
N PRO A 80 2.97 14.50 -0.44
CA PRO A 80 3.65 14.15 0.80
C PRO A 80 2.79 13.21 1.65
N GLY A 81 3.41 12.17 2.21
CA GLY A 81 2.72 11.20 3.03
C GLY A 81 1.94 10.14 2.25
N ALA A 82 2.05 10.12 0.92
CA ALA A 82 1.36 9.13 0.09
C ALA A 82 2.27 8.45 -0.92
N VAL A 83 3.58 8.68 -0.86
CA VAL A 83 4.54 8.18 -1.85
C VAL A 83 5.24 6.94 -1.34
N ILE A 84 5.28 5.91 -2.19
CA ILE A 84 6.14 4.74 -1.98
C ILE A 84 7.17 4.73 -3.09
N ARG A 85 8.45 4.72 -2.74
CA ARG A 85 9.54 4.66 -3.70
C ARG A 85 10.04 3.22 -3.79
N ALA A 86 10.12 2.72 -5.02
CA ALA A 86 10.44 1.32 -5.25
C ALA A 86 11.28 1.20 -6.51
N VAL A 87 11.72 -0.03 -6.79
CA VAL A 87 12.46 -0.36 -8.00
C VAL A 87 11.65 -1.38 -8.78
N VAL A 88 11.51 -1.16 -10.08
CA VAL A 88 10.77 -2.07 -10.97
C VAL A 88 11.58 -3.35 -11.17
N GLU A 89 10.99 -4.50 -10.90
CA GLU A 89 11.64 -5.79 -11.08
C GLU A 89 11.09 -6.55 -12.29
N VAL A 90 9.78 -6.52 -12.49
CA VAL A 90 9.12 -7.20 -13.61
C VAL A 90 8.03 -6.32 -14.17
N VAL A 91 7.92 -6.28 -15.48
CA VAL A 91 6.87 -5.59 -16.21
C VAL A 91 6.06 -6.61 -16.97
N GLU A 92 4.77 -6.70 -16.70
CA GLU A 92 3.90 -7.68 -17.32
C GLU A 92 2.73 -6.98 -18.04
N PRO A 93 2.81 -6.82 -19.36
CA PRO A 93 1.69 -6.23 -20.10
C PRO A 93 0.46 -7.14 -20.05
N MET A 94 -0.72 -6.53 -19.80
CA MET A 94 -1.98 -7.24 -19.66
C MET A 94 -3.05 -6.57 -20.52
N GLY A 95 -2.77 -6.37 -21.78
CA GLY A 95 -3.69 -5.66 -22.67
C GLY A 95 -3.64 -4.15 -22.40
N SER A 96 -4.75 -3.58 -21.91
CA SER A 96 -4.82 -2.14 -21.65
C SER A 96 -4.13 -1.74 -20.35
N GLU A 97 -3.73 -2.72 -19.52
CA GLU A 97 -3.10 -2.46 -18.24
C GLU A 97 -1.72 -3.12 -18.18
N ILE A 98 -0.92 -2.67 -17.24
CA ILE A 98 0.40 -3.24 -16.98
C ILE A 98 0.46 -3.62 -15.51
N ASN A 99 0.85 -4.87 -15.23
CA ASN A 99 1.20 -5.28 -13.88
C ASN A 99 2.67 -4.99 -13.67
N LEU A 100 2.97 -4.23 -12.63
CA LEU A 100 4.34 -3.97 -12.21
C LEU A 100 4.62 -4.74 -10.94
N TYR A 101 5.75 -5.43 -10.92
CA TYR A 101 6.26 -6.06 -9.72
C TYR A 101 7.47 -5.24 -9.28
N LEU A 102 7.41 -4.71 -8.06
CA LEU A 102 8.40 -3.75 -7.58
C LEU A 102 8.94 -4.20 -6.23
N ASN A 103 10.07 -3.64 -5.87
CA ASN A 103 10.68 -3.85 -4.57
C ASN A 103 10.90 -2.51 -3.90
N ALA A 104 10.30 -2.34 -2.72
CA ALA A 104 10.47 -1.14 -1.91
C ALA A 104 11.30 -1.51 -0.68
N LYS A 105 12.63 -1.50 -0.84
CA LYS A 105 13.59 -1.82 0.23
C LYS A 105 13.28 -3.15 0.91
N GLY A 106 13.11 -4.19 0.10
CA GLY A 106 12.84 -5.54 0.59
C GLY A 106 11.36 -5.92 0.66
N VAL A 107 10.46 -4.98 0.44
CA VAL A 107 9.02 -5.26 0.41
C VAL A 107 8.59 -5.45 -1.03
N ALA A 108 8.06 -6.63 -1.34
CA ALA A 108 7.55 -6.94 -2.68
C ALA A 108 6.18 -6.30 -2.86
N LEU A 109 6.01 -5.57 -3.95
CA LEU A 109 4.75 -4.88 -4.27
C LEU A 109 4.30 -5.25 -5.67
N ASN A 110 2.99 -5.27 -5.87
CA ASN A 110 2.38 -5.40 -7.18
C ASN A 110 1.45 -4.20 -7.41
N ALA A 111 1.67 -3.50 -8.51
CA ALA A 111 0.82 -2.37 -8.90
C ALA A 111 0.23 -2.65 -10.26
N ARG A 112 -1.02 -2.24 -10.46
CA ARG A 112 -1.70 -2.35 -11.74
C ARG A 112 -1.95 -0.95 -12.26
N VAL A 113 -1.32 -0.63 -13.40
CA VAL A 113 -1.29 0.74 -13.89
C VAL A 113 -1.66 0.81 -15.38
N HIS A 114 -2.08 2.00 -15.80
CA HIS A 114 -2.28 2.32 -17.21
C HIS A 114 -1.15 3.24 -17.63
N LEU A 115 -0.34 2.80 -18.59
CA LEU A 115 0.79 3.58 -19.07
C LEU A 115 0.87 3.46 -20.58
N ASP A 116 1.22 4.56 -21.24
CA ASP A 116 1.47 4.56 -22.69
C ASP A 116 2.78 3.85 -23.02
N ARG A 117 3.68 3.76 -22.03
CA ARG A 117 5.02 3.23 -22.21
C ARG A 117 5.42 2.42 -20.99
N GLU A 118 6.01 1.25 -21.22
CA GLU A 118 6.47 0.40 -20.13
C GLU A 118 7.68 1.02 -19.43
N PRO A 119 7.72 1.00 -18.09
CA PRO A 119 8.91 1.43 -17.37
C PRO A 119 10.04 0.42 -17.54
N ASP A 120 11.28 0.86 -17.35
CA ASP A 120 12.44 -0.01 -17.46
C ASP A 120 12.62 -0.84 -16.18
N VAL A 121 12.95 -2.10 -16.37
CA VAL A 121 13.34 -2.96 -15.25
C VAL A 121 14.61 -2.39 -14.61
N GLY A 122 14.62 -2.34 -13.29
CA GLY A 122 15.74 -1.77 -12.54
C GLY A 122 15.61 -0.26 -12.30
N ALA A 123 14.61 0.38 -12.91
CA ALA A 123 14.44 1.82 -12.74
C ALA A 123 13.77 2.17 -11.42
N PRO A 124 14.16 3.29 -10.81
CA PRO A 124 13.42 3.81 -9.66
C PRO A 124 12.03 4.27 -10.10
N TYR A 125 11.05 4.05 -9.23
CA TYR A 125 9.67 4.33 -9.55
C TYR A 125 8.92 4.82 -8.33
N ALA A 126 8.19 5.92 -8.46
CA ALA A 126 7.38 6.45 -7.36
C ALA A 126 5.93 6.06 -7.58
N LEU A 127 5.32 5.51 -6.54
CA LEU A 127 3.92 5.14 -6.55
C LEU A 127 3.14 6.05 -5.61
N ASP A 128 1.95 6.43 -6.00
CA ASP A 128 1.01 7.12 -5.14
C ASP A 128 0.10 6.08 -4.51
N ALA A 129 0.11 5.99 -3.18
CA ALA A 129 -0.73 5.06 -2.45
C ALA A 129 -2.05 5.73 -2.11
N ASP A 130 -3.15 5.15 -2.57
CA ASP A 130 -4.48 5.62 -2.22
C ASP A 130 -4.83 5.15 -0.81
N MET A 131 -4.41 5.92 0.17
CA MET A 131 -4.61 5.54 1.57
C MET A 131 -6.07 5.57 2.00
N GLY A 132 -6.93 6.27 1.26
CA GLY A 132 -8.38 6.21 1.49
C GLY A 132 -8.97 4.83 1.21
N ALA A 133 -8.28 4.03 0.39
CA ALA A 133 -8.69 2.66 0.07
C ALA A 133 -7.89 1.62 0.86
N ALA A 134 -7.03 2.04 1.79
CA ALA A 134 -6.19 1.13 2.55
C ALA A 134 -6.98 0.39 3.62
N HIS A 135 -6.45 -0.78 3.99
CA HIS A 135 -6.94 -1.55 5.13
C HIS A 135 -5.80 -1.77 6.10
N PHE A 136 -6.13 -1.83 7.39
CA PHE A 136 -5.15 -2.14 8.42
C PHE A 136 -5.60 -3.38 9.19
N PHE A 137 -4.65 -4.27 9.43
CA PHE A 137 -4.91 -5.51 10.13
C PHE A 137 -3.98 -5.62 11.33
N ASP A 138 -4.47 -6.24 12.39
CA ASP A 138 -3.63 -6.55 13.55
C ASP A 138 -2.57 -7.57 13.12
N ALA A 139 -1.29 -7.29 13.41
CA ALA A 139 -0.21 -8.16 12.95
C ALA A 139 -0.22 -9.53 13.63
N ASP A 140 -0.71 -9.61 14.86
CA ASP A 140 -0.73 -10.87 15.61
C ASP A 140 -1.93 -11.73 15.26
N SER A 141 -3.13 -11.15 15.25
CA SER A 141 -4.38 -11.89 15.01
C SER A 141 -4.76 -11.94 13.54
N GLY A 142 -4.33 -10.96 12.74
CA GLY A 142 -4.77 -10.80 11.37
C GLY A 142 -6.15 -10.17 11.24
N ASN A 143 -6.78 -9.79 12.34
CA ASN A 143 -8.11 -9.20 12.31
C ASN A 143 -8.09 -7.78 11.76
N THR A 144 -9.15 -7.40 11.07
CA THR A 144 -9.29 -6.07 10.48
C THR A 144 -9.42 -5.02 11.58
N LEU A 145 -8.60 -3.97 11.50
CA LEU A 145 -8.67 -2.81 12.39
C LEU A 145 -9.47 -1.68 11.74
N VAL A 146 -9.32 -1.54 10.44
CA VAL A 146 -10.06 -0.54 9.69
C VAL A 146 -10.13 -0.87 8.20
#